data_bf848fc7e0738f5044f8cfbe068d0ff4
#
_entry.id   bf848fc7e0738f5044f8cfbe068d0ff4
#
_cell.length_a   1.000
_cell.length_b   1.000
_cell.length_c   1.000
_cell.angle_alpha   90.00
_cell.angle_beta   90.00
_cell.angle_gamma   90.00
#
_symmetry.space_group_name_H-M   'P 1'
#
loop_
_entity.id
_entity.type
_entity.pdbx_description
1 polymer ?
#
loop_
_entity_poly.entity_id
_entity_poly.type
_entity_poly.pdbx_seq_one_letter_code
_entity_poly.pdbx_strand_id
1 'polypeptide(L)'
;MAFHPRPNRRVAIRSMLGASLAPAILADLFSAGAADAHRSIDPLAPKKPHFEPKAKRVIWLFSTGGVSQMDTFDPKPKLFAADGKTLGVGGGLSLEQRPLLKPRWAFQPGGRCGTEVSDLFPHIRERMDDICLIRSMSTDNNEHFQATLAIHTGSFFAARPSIGSWISYGLGTENRNLPSFVVIAPHLPYAGTQIFDNDFLPAYHQGTRVIPGKDPVPNVKRQADTADLQKLELGFAAALNQKHLQQHGHDDQLAARMRTFETAFQMQFEAPEAFDISRETEATLRLYGIKKGDTESFGWQCLIARRLAERGVRFIELIDSSSSNNWDSHSDMAQHEPLAQKIDQPIAGLLQDLKHRGMLEDTIVVWTTEFGRTPGQDGPKGRGHHPACFSSWVAGGGFKGGIVYGKTDEISATVAENKVHVHDFHATILHQLGLDHEKLTYRHAGRDFRLTDVYGEVVHGLLK
;
A
#
# COMPACT_ATOMS: atom_id res chain seq x y z
N MET A 1 19.05 -12.47 44.16
CA MET A 1 18.37 -11.14 44.07
C MET A 1 17.21 -11.29 43.14
N ALA A 2 15.99 -11.27 43.66
CA ALA A 2 14.77 -11.38 42.85
C ALA A 2 14.50 -10.04 42.12
N PHE A 3 14.51 -10.08 40.80
CA PHE A 3 14.07 -8.92 39.99
C PHE A 3 12.55 -8.75 40.20
N HIS A 4 12.16 -7.75 40.97
CA HIS A 4 10.77 -7.26 40.94
C HIS A 4 10.58 -6.48 39.64
N PRO A 5 9.66 -6.89 38.76
CA PRO A 5 9.35 -6.10 37.57
C PRO A 5 8.76 -4.76 38.03
N ARG A 6 9.31 -3.65 37.54
CA ARG A 6 8.74 -2.31 37.77
C ARG A 6 7.29 -2.33 37.27
N PRO A 7 6.31 -1.88 38.04
CA PRO A 7 4.93 -1.84 37.61
C PRO A 7 4.85 -1.03 36.30
N ASN A 8 4.13 -1.56 35.30
CA ASN A 8 3.93 -0.82 34.06
C ASN A 8 3.12 0.46 34.40
N ARG A 9 3.22 1.47 33.56
CA ARG A 9 2.60 2.79 33.73
C ARG A 9 1.09 2.71 34.05
N ARG A 10 0.38 1.73 33.48
CA ARG A 10 -1.04 1.45 33.72
C ARG A 10 -1.33 0.98 35.15
N VAL A 11 -0.51 0.08 35.67
CA VAL A 11 -0.64 -0.41 37.06
C VAL A 11 -0.37 0.75 38.05
N ALA A 12 0.62 1.60 37.77
CA ALA A 12 0.89 2.78 38.57
C ALA A 12 -0.28 3.78 38.56
N ILE A 13 -0.88 4.06 37.40
CA ILE A 13 -2.06 4.93 37.25
C ILE A 13 -3.27 4.34 38.00
N ARG A 14 -3.54 3.05 37.89
CA ARG A 14 -4.64 2.39 38.63
C ARG A 14 -4.43 2.43 40.13
N SER A 15 -3.20 2.28 40.60
CA SER A 15 -2.87 2.39 42.04
C SER A 15 -3.04 3.82 42.57
N MET A 16 -2.77 4.84 41.74
CA MET A 16 -2.99 6.24 42.10
C MET A 16 -4.47 6.64 42.11
N LEU A 17 -5.26 6.11 41.19
CA LEU A 17 -6.72 6.35 41.13
C LEU A 17 -7.49 5.66 42.27
N GLY A 18 -6.94 4.60 42.86
CA GLY A 18 -7.48 3.94 44.05
C GLY A 18 -7.13 4.61 45.38
N ALA A 19 -6.23 5.60 45.40
CA ALA A 19 -5.87 6.33 46.58
C ALA A 19 -6.74 7.58 46.74
N SER A 20 -7.19 7.86 47.97
CA SER A 20 -8.13 8.95 48.32
C SER A 20 -7.67 10.37 48.02
N LEU A 21 -6.48 10.57 47.45
CA LEU A 21 -5.94 11.87 47.00
C LEU A 21 -6.29 12.20 45.52
N ALA A 22 -6.90 11.26 44.79
CA ALA A 22 -7.22 11.41 43.37
C ALA A 22 -8.22 12.54 43.03
N PRO A 23 -9.29 12.82 43.81
CA PRO A 23 -10.28 13.79 43.38
C PRO A 23 -9.78 15.23 43.32
N ALA A 24 -8.90 15.64 44.22
CA ALA A 24 -8.36 17.03 44.24
C ALA A 24 -7.35 17.28 43.11
N ILE A 25 -6.46 16.32 42.86
CA ILE A 25 -5.49 16.39 41.76
C ILE A 25 -6.19 16.30 40.40
N LEU A 26 -7.24 15.48 40.29
CA LEU A 26 -8.06 15.37 39.08
C LEU A 26 -8.89 16.65 38.84
N ALA A 27 -9.49 17.26 39.88
CA ALA A 27 -10.24 18.50 39.74
C ALA A 27 -9.33 19.67 39.28
N ASP A 28 -8.11 19.73 39.77
CA ASP A 28 -7.12 20.77 39.40
C ASP A 28 -6.61 20.54 37.96
N LEU A 29 -6.37 19.28 37.56
CA LEU A 29 -5.98 18.92 36.21
C LEU A 29 -7.09 19.12 35.18
N PHE A 30 -8.36 18.89 35.55
CA PHE A 30 -9.50 19.10 34.64
C PHE A 30 -9.90 20.60 34.57
N SER A 31 -9.74 21.37 35.63
CA SER A 31 -10.00 22.80 35.58
C SER A 31 -8.92 23.58 34.81
N ALA A 32 -7.67 23.16 34.88
CA ALA A 32 -6.58 23.73 34.09
C ALA A 32 -6.65 23.33 32.61
N GLY A 33 -7.13 22.13 32.31
CA GLY A 33 -7.24 21.61 30.93
C GLY A 33 -8.44 22.12 30.12
N ALA A 34 -9.46 22.67 30.81
CA ALA A 34 -10.64 23.22 30.16
C ALA A 34 -10.48 24.70 29.69
N ALA A 35 -9.51 25.41 30.24
CA ALA A 35 -9.35 26.84 29.98
C ALA A 35 -8.31 27.18 28.89
N ASP A 36 -7.33 26.32 28.64
CA ASP A 36 -6.27 26.54 27.65
C ASP A 36 -6.06 25.28 26.75
N ALA A 37 -7.11 24.84 26.10
CA ALA A 37 -6.94 24.10 24.86
C ALA A 37 -6.38 25.07 23.82
N HIS A 38 -5.09 25.43 23.92
CA HIS A 38 -4.35 25.76 22.72
C HIS A 38 -4.67 24.66 21.72
N ARG A 39 -5.38 25.00 20.66
CA ARG A 39 -5.59 24.18 19.50
C ARG A 39 -4.20 23.82 18.97
N SER A 40 -3.57 22.79 19.53
CA SER A 40 -2.44 22.16 18.88
C SER A 40 -3.00 21.73 17.52
N ILE A 41 -2.50 22.36 16.47
CA ILE A 41 -2.91 22.01 15.10
C ILE A 41 -2.67 20.52 14.99
N ASP A 42 -3.75 19.76 14.81
CA ASP A 42 -3.65 18.31 14.62
C ASP A 42 -2.73 18.04 13.43
N PRO A 43 -1.55 17.43 13.61
CA PRO A 43 -0.58 17.25 12.55
C PRO A 43 -1.10 16.36 11.42
N LEU A 44 -2.12 15.56 11.69
CA LEU A 44 -2.83 14.73 10.70
C LEU A 44 -4.13 15.40 10.18
N ALA A 45 -4.45 16.63 10.57
CA ALA A 45 -5.58 17.34 9.98
C ALA A 45 -5.44 17.37 8.44
N PRO A 46 -6.57 17.36 7.71
CA PRO A 46 -6.53 17.48 6.26
C PRO A 46 -5.72 18.70 5.82
N LYS A 47 -4.75 18.49 4.96
CA LYS A 47 -3.90 19.55 4.40
C LYS A 47 -4.37 19.91 2.99
N LYS A 48 -4.22 21.19 2.65
CA LYS A 48 -4.52 21.67 1.30
C LYS A 48 -3.46 21.13 0.34
N PRO A 49 -3.85 20.45 -0.76
CA PRO A 49 -2.91 20.01 -1.77
C PRO A 49 -2.29 21.22 -2.51
N HIS A 50 -1.23 21.02 -3.25
CA HIS A 50 -0.53 22.07 -4.00
C HIS A 50 -1.38 22.62 -5.16
N PHE A 51 -2.22 21.78 -5.73
CA PHE A 51 -3.19 22.13 -6.80
C PHE A 51 -4.41 21.20 -6.71
N GLU A 52 -5.42 21.44 -7.54
CA GLU A 52 -6.69 20.71 -7.53
C GLU A 52 -6.48 19.20 -7.79
N PRO A 53 -6.79 18.32 -6.82
CA PRO A 53 -6.60 16.89 -6.97
C PRO A 53 -7.67 16.27 -7.87
N LYS A 54 -7.30 15.21 -8.59
CA LYS A 54 -8.23 14.31 -9.29
C LYS A 54 -8.61 13.10 -8.46
N ALA A 55 -7.78 12.76 -7.48
CA ALA A 55 -8.01 11.66 -6.57
C ALA A 55 -7.86 12.10 -5.11
N LYS A 56 -8.57 11.42 -4.23
CA LYS A 56 -8.52 11.63 -2.77
C LYS A 56 -7.72 10.55 -2.07
N ARG A 57 -7.64 9.33 -2.65
CA ARG A 57 -7.08 8.16 -2.00
C ARG A 57 -6.48 7.17 -2.99
N VAL A 58 -5.69 6.25 -2.46
CA VAL A 58 -5.03 5.19 -3.23
C VAL A 58 -5.33 3.84 -2.59
N ILE A 59 -5.67 2.84 -3.42
CA ILE A 59 -5.64 1.42 -3.07
C ILE A 59 -4.50 0.80 -3.88
N TRP A 60 -3.47 0.31 -3.19
CA TRP A 60 -2.24 -0.24 -3.78
C TRP A 60 -2.22 -1.74 -3.63
N LEU A 61 -2.25 -2.46 -4.75
CA LEU A 61 -2.23 -3.92 -4.81
C LEU A 61 -0.83 -4.35 -5.23
N PHE A 62 -0.06 -4.91 -4.29
CA PHE A 62 1.32 -5.32 -4.52
C PHE A 62 1.43 -6.83 -4.61
N SER A 63 1.85 -7.34 -5.77
CA SER A 63 2.08 -8.76 -6.03
C SER A 63 3.57 -9.07 -5.88
N THR A 64 3.95 -9.65 -4.73
CA THR A 64 5.34 -9.90 -4.33
C THR A 64 5.97 -11.03 -5.14
N GLY A 65 7.13 -10.79 -5.73
CA GLY A 65 7.94 -11.84 -6.33
C GLY A 65 8.16 -11.69 -7.85
N GLY A 66 7.85 -10.55 -8.43
CA GLY A 66 8.15 -10.28 -9.84
C GLY A 66 7.23 -11.01 -10.81
N VAL A 67 6.04 -10.45 -11.02
CA VAL A 67 5.05 -11.03 -11.95
C VAL A 67 5.54 -10.96 -13.39
N SER A 68 5.42 -12.07 -14.12
CA SER A 68 5.83 -12.12 -15.52
C SER A 68 4.89 -11.33 -16.42
N GLN A 69 5.38 -10.24 -16.98
CA GLN A 69 4.62 -9.38 -17.89
C GLN A 69 4.18 -10.13 -19.16
N MET A 70 5.04 -10.98 -19.73
CA MET A 70 4.73 -11.70 -20.96
C MET A 70 3.82 -12.92 -20.77
N ASP A 71 3.62 -13.35 -19.52
CA ASP A 71 2.65 -14.40 -19.19
C ASP A 71 1.31 -13.82 -18.71
N THR A 72 1.20 -12.48 -18.52
CA THR A 72 0.03 -11.81 -17.95
C THR A 72 -0.58 -10.72 -18.81
N PHE A 73 0.14 -9.60 -19.06
CA PHE A 73 -0.42 -8.39 -19.68
C PHE A 73 0.30 -7.92 -20.94
N ASP A 74 1.42 -8.54 -21.33
CA ASP A 74 2.24 -8.13 -22.47
C ASP A 74 2.42 -9.28 -23.47
N PRO A 75 1.44 -9.56 -24.35
CA PRO A 75 1.48 -10.66 -25.32
C PRO A 75 2.66 -10.52 -26.27
N LYS A 76 3.43 -11.61 -26.45
CA LYS A 76 4.63 -11.67 -27.30
C LYS A 76 4.55 -12.83 -28.32
N PRO A 77 3.86 -12.64 -29.46
CA PRO A 77 3.73 -13.68 -30.49
C PRO A 77 5.08 -14.23 -30.98
N LYS A 78 6.14 -13.37 -31.01
CA LYS A 78 7.48 -13.83 -31.41
C LYS A 78 8.11 -14.81 -30.44
N LEU A 79 7.77 -14.79 -29.15
CA LEU A 79 8.25 -15.81 -28.22
C LEU A 79 7.71 -17.19 -28.52
N PHE A 80 6.48 -17.30 -29.03
CA PHE A 80 5.94 -18.60 -29.46
C PHE A 80 6.73 -19.20 -30.62
N ALA A 81 7.15 -18.36 -31.60
CA ALA A 81 7.93 -18.78 -32.76
C ALA A 81 9.42 -19.02 -32.46
N ALA A 82 9.89 -18.46 -31.35
CA ALA A 82 11.29 -18.50 -30.91
C ALA A 82 11.53 -19.44 -29.72
N ASP A 83 10.53 -20.19 -29.28
CA ASP A 83 10.62 -21.12 -28.16
C ASP A 83 11.81 -22.07 -28.27
N GLY A 84 12.60 -22.19 -27.24
CA GLY A 84 13.82 -23.02 -27.23
C GLY A 84 15.01 -22.48 -28.01
N LYS A 85 14.88 -21.36 -28.74
CA LYS A 85 15.98 -20.77 -29.49
C LYS A 85 16.81 -19.87 -28.54
N THR A 86 18.13 -19.93 -28.71
CA THR A 86 19.05 -19.02 -27.99
C THR A 86 19.25 -17.76 -28.83
N LEU A 87 19.13 -16.60 -28.20
CA LEU A 87 19.44 -15.33 -28.85
C LEU A 87 20.95 -15.08 -28.80
N GLY A 88 21.58 -15.00 -29.97
CA GLY A 88 22.94 -14.50 -30.13
C GLY A 88 22.91 -12.99 -30.33
N VAL A 89 22.70 -12.19 -29.25
CA VAL A 89 22.71 -10.72 -29.39
C VAL A 89 23.46 -10.09 -28.23
N GLY A 90 24.45 -9.27 -28.57
CA GLY A 90 25.19 -8.46 -27.65
C GLY A 90 24.30 -7.38 -27.01
N GLY A 91 24.33 -7.31 -25.72
CA GLY A 91 23.62 -6.32 -24.90
C GLY A 91 23.60 -6.69 -23.43
N GLY A 92 24.76 -6.76 -22.79
CA GLY A 92 24.96 -6.47 -21.36
C GLY A 92 24.19 -7.21 -20.26
N LEU A 93 23.26 -8.07 -20.58
CA LEU A 93 22.54 -8.92 -19.63
C LEU A 93 22.79 -10.39 -19.99
N SER A 94 23.00 -11.25 -18.99
CA SER A 94 23.30 -12.68 -19.12
C SER A 94 22.21 -13.53 -19.83
N LEU A 95 21.42 -12.90 -20.69
CA LEU A 95 20.41 -13.53 -21.57
C LEU A 95 21.04 -14.28 -22.75
N GLU A 96 22.33 -14.02 -23.07
CA GLU A 96 22.99 -14.46 -24.29
C GLU A 96 23.16 -15.99 -24.42
N GLN A 97 22.90 -16.75 -23.37
CA GLN A 97 23.08 -18.20 -23.35
C GLN A 97 21.83 -19.00 -22.93
N ARG A 98 20.72 -18.33 -22.64
CA ARG A 98 19.52 -19.02 -22.18
C ARG A 98 18.49 -19.15 -23.30
N PRO A 99 17.88 -20.31 -23.47
CA PRO A 99 16.83 -20.49 -24.47
C PRO A 99 15.62 -19.62 -24.11
N LEU A 100 14.98 -19.04 -25.11
CA LEU A 100 13.72 -18.34 -24.95
C LEU A 100 12.63 -19.28 -24.48
N LEU A 101 11.76 -18.81 -23.62
CA LEU A 101 10.61 -19.55 -23.11
C LEU A 101 9.33 -18.88 -23.61
N LYS A 102 8.49 -19.60 -24.33
CA LYS A 102 7.18 -19.08 -24.75
C LYS A 102 6.25 -18.88 -23.55
N PRO A 103 5.30 -17.92 -23.63
CA PRO A 103 4.23 -17.80 -22.65
C PRO A 103 3.41 -19.09 -22.55
N ARG A 104 3.00 -19.42 -21.32
CA ARG A 104 2.29 -20.67 -21.05
C ARG A 104 0.79 -20.57 -21.38
N TRP A 105 0.20 -19.40 -21.20
CA TRP A 105 -1.24 -19.16 -21.36
C TRP A 105 -1.53 -18.37 -22.62
N ALA A 106 -2.72 -18.62 -23.19
CA ALA A 106 -3.22 -17.83 -24.30
C ALA A 106 -3.65 -16.43 -23.85
N PHE A 107 -3.74 -15.51 -24.80
CA PHE A 107 -4.23 -14.16 -24.59
C PHE A 107 -5.56 -13.98 -25.33
N GLN A 108 -6.48 -13.26 -24.69
CA GLN A 108 -7.78 -12.96 -25.26
C GLN A 108 -8.07 -11.45 -25.13
N PRO A 109 -8.80 -10.87 -26.08
CA PRO A 109 -9.22 -9.48 -25.98
C PRO A 109 -10.16 -9.28 -24.80
N GLY A 110 -9.99 -8.17 -24.05
CA GLY A 110 -10.78 -7.80 -22.89
C GLY A 110 -11.44 -6.45 -23.02
N GLY A 111 -12.59 -6.29 -22.35
CA GLY A 111 -13.37 -5.07 -22.41
C GLY A 111 -13.83 -4.73 -23.85
N ARG A 112 -14.40 -3.55 -24.02
CA ARG A 112 -14.71 -2.98 -25.35
C ARG A 112 -13.46 -2.40 -26.03
N CYS A 113 -12.44 -2.07 -25.22
CA CYS A 113 -11.15 -1.57 -25.72
C CYS A 113 -10.34 -2.65 -26.45
N GLY A 114 -10.67 -3.95 -26.27
CA GLY A 114 -10.00 -5.06 -26.95
C GLY A 114 -8.57 -5.33 -26.47
N THR A 115 -8.15 -4.80 -25.32
CA THR A 115 -6.81 -5.06 -24.78
C THR A 115 -6.64 -6.53 -24.45
N GLU A 116 -5.60 -7.15 -25.02
CA GLU A 116 -5.30 -8.57 -24.80
C GLU A 116 -4.73 -8.79 -23.40
N VAL A 117 -5.32 -9.73 -22.66
CA VAL A 117 -4.93 -10.18 -21.33
C VAL A 117 -4.88 -11.70 -21.31
N SER A 118 -3.93 -12.26 -20.61
CA SER A 118 -3.74 -13.70 -20.43
C SER A 118 -4.97 -14.39 -19.82
N ASP A 119 -5.18 -15.66 -20.15
CA ASP A 119 -6.21 -16.50 -19.53
C ASP A 119 -6.00 -16.74 -18.03
N LEU A 120 -4.88 -16.28 -17.46
CA LEU A 120 -4.68 -16.18 -16.00
C LEU A 120 -5.65 -15.22 -15.33
N PHE A 121 -6.10 -14.18 -16.02
CA PHE A 121 -6.91 -13.08 -15.46
C PHE A 121 -8.24 -12.85 -16.19
N PRO A 122 -9.14 -13.87 -16.27
CA PRO A 122 -10.39 -13.75 -17.01
C PRO A 122 -11.34 -12.68 -16.44
N HIS A 123 -11.35 -12.44 -15.13
CA HIS A 123 -12.22 -11.42 -14.50
C HIS A 123 -11.65 -10.00 -14.66
N ILE A 124 -10.34 -9.80 -14.46
CA ILE A 124 -9.67 -8.51 -14.70
C ILE A 124 -9.78 -8.13 -16.18
N ARG A 125 -9.69 -9.10 -17.09
CA ARG A 125 -9.87 -8.90 -18.53
C ARG A 125 -11.19 -8.22 -18.87
N GLU A 126 -12.26 -8.50 -18.17
CA GLU A 126 -13.55 -7.83 -18.35
C GLU A 126 -13.56 -6.38 -17.87
N ARG A 127 -12.58 -5.98 -17.07
CA ARG A 127 -12.45 -4.62 -16.50
C ARG A 127 -11.49 -3.74 -17.28
N MET A 128 -10.93 -4.20 -18.39
CA MET A 128 -9.90 -3.46 -19.14
C MET A 128 -10.35 -2.08 -19.63
N ASP A 129 -11.65 -1.83 -19.82
CA ASP A 129 -12.17 -0.50 -20.13
C ASP A 129 -11.93 0.54 -19.02
N ASP A 130 -11.74 0.11 -17.79
CA ASP A 130 -11.48 0.97 -16.63
C ASP A 130 -9.98 1.09 -16.31
N ILE A 131 -9.14 0.29 -16.93
CA ILE A 131 -7.72 0.11 -16.62
C ILE A 131 -6.84 0.88 -17.64
N CYS A 132 -5.86 1.60 -17.13
CA CYS A 132 -4.71 2.11 -17.86
C CYS A 132 -3.57 1.11 -17.68
N LEU A 133 -3.30 0.28 -18.68
CA LEU A 133 -2.23 -0.71 -18.64
C LEU A 133 -0.91 -0.07 -19.07
N ILE A 134 0.13 -0.19 -18.23
CA ILE A 134 1.48 0.33 -18.50
C ILE A 134 2.39 -0.89 -18.75
N ARG A 135 2.83 -1.08 -20.00
CA ARG A 135 3.73 -2.19 -20.40
C ARG A 135 5.21 -1.82 -20.33
N SER A 136 5.50 -0.57 -20.04
CA SER A 136 6.83 0.01 -20.13
C SER A 136 7.44 0.40 -18.79
N MET A 137 6.96 -0.18 -17.69
CA MET A 137 7.56 0.02 -16.37
C MET A 137 9.01 -0.47 -16.34
N SER A 138 9.85 0.20 -15.57
CA SER A 138 11.25 -0.19 -15.35
C SER A 138 11.75 0.22 -13.97
N THR A 139 12.74 -0.51 -13.47
CA THR A 139 13.45 -0.24 -12.23
C THR A 139 14.95 -0.50 -12.41
N ASP A 140 15.78 -0.12 -11.44
CA ASP A 140 17.24 -0.20 -11.57
C ASP A 140 17.87 -1.45 -10.96
N ASN A 141 17.09 -2.25 -10.22
CA ASN A 141 17.62 -3.36 -9.46
C ASN A 141 16.83 -4.66 -9.70
N ASN A 142 17.54 -5.77 -9.80
CA ASN A 142 16.98 -7.11 -10.02
C ASN A 142 16.96 -7.99 -8.75
N GLU A 143 17.28 -7.43 -7.58
CA GLU A 143 17.18 -8.12 -6.31
C GLU A 143 15.86 -7.75 -5.62
N HIS A 144 15.12 -8.74 -5.15
CA HIS A 144 13.78 -8.55 -4.58
C HIS A 144 13.74 -7.51 -3.46
N PHE A 145 14.68 -7.56 -2.52
CA PHE A 145 14.71 -6.64 -1.39
C PHE A 145 14.83 -5.19 -1.86
N GLN A 146 15.82 -4.89 -2.70
CA GLN A 146 16.09 -3.54 -3.20
C GLN A 146 14.98 -3.05 -4.15
N ALA A 147 14.51 -3.90 -5.05
CA ALA A 147 13.43 -3.52 -5.96
C ALA A 147 12.10 -3.29 -5.24
N THR A 148 11.80 -4.09 -4.19
CA THR A 148 10.65 -3.88 -3.32
C THR A 148 10.76 -2.55 -2.57
N LEU A 149 11.95 -2.19 -2.07
CA LEU A 149 12.17 -0.86 -1.50
C LEU A 149 11.93 0.24 -2.53
N ALA A 150 12.50 0.11 -3.74
CA ALA A 150 12.40 1.13 -4.78
C ALA A 150 10.94 1.43 -5.15
N ILE A 151 10.10 0.41 -5.36
CA ILE A 151 8.69 0.59 -5.74
C ILE A 151 7.85 1.19 -4.60
N HIS A 152 8.27 1.08 -3.33
CA HIS A 152 7.54 1.62 -2.19
C HIS A 152 8.10 2.95 -1.67
N THR A 153 9.42 3.18 -1.81
CA THR A 153 10.09 4.31 -1.16
C THR A 153 10.83 5.24 -2.13
N GLY A 154 10.85 4.91 -3.43
CA GLY A 154 11.66 5.63 -4.42
C GLY A 154 13.16 5.46 -4.21
N SER A 155 13.60 4.47 -3.42
CA SER A 155 15.01 4.21 -3.16
C SER A 155 15.26 2.72 -2.96
N PHE A 156 16.27 2.17 -3.57
CA PHE A 156 16.71 0.80 -3.32
C PHE A 156 17.66 0.68 -2.13
N PHE A 157 17.98 1.78 -1.47
CA PHE A 157 18.65 1.81 -0.17
C PHE A 157 17.60 1.87 0.95
N ALA A 158 17.88 1.23 2.07
CA ALA A 158 17.06 1.33 3.29
C ALA A 158 16.98 2.78 3.82
N ALA A 159 16.13 3.01 4.79
CA ALA A 159 15.95 4.29 5.47
C ALA A 159 15.39 5.41 4.58
N ARG A 160 14.19 5.17 4.01
CA ARG A 160 13.38 6.19 3.31
C ARG A 160 11.90 5.99 3.64
N PRO A 161 11.13 7.07 3.81
CA PRO A 161 9.70 6.96 4.00
C PRO A 161 9.01 6.38 2.77
N SER A 162 8.02 5.53 3.00
CA SER A 162 7.21 4.93 1.94
C SER A 162 6.27 5.94 1.26
N ILE A 163 5.80 5.63 0.04
CA ILE A 163 4.82 6.44 -0.68
C ILE A 163 3.56 6.69 0.16
N GLY A 164 3.07 5.70 0.92
CA GLY A 164 1.93 5.88 1.83
C GLY A 164 2.23 6.88 2.94
N SER A 165 3.44 6.87 3.50
CA SER A 165 3.89 7.84 4.48
C SER A 165 4.01 9.26 3.90
N TRP A 166 4.52 9.40 2.68
CA TRP A 166 4.57 10.69 1.97
C TRP A 166 3.19 11.24 1.65
N ILE A 167 2.23 10.40 1.24
CA ILE A 167 0.84 10.80 0.99
C ILE A 167 0.18 11.24 2.31
N SER A 168 0.38 10.48 3.38
CA SER A 168 -0.07 10.87 4.73
C SER A 168 0.54 12.21 5.18
N TYR A 169 1.84 12.43 4.93
CA TYR A 169 2.52 13.67 5.22
C TYR A 169 1.98 14.86 4.41
N GLY A 170 1.75 14.66 3.12
CA GLY A 170 1.28 15.71 2.21
C GLY A 170 -0.19 16.10 2.40
N LEU A 171 -1.07 15.15 2.71
CA LEU A 171 -2.52 15.35 2.73
C LEU A 171 -3.18 15.23 4.10
N GLY A 172 -2.52 14.61 5.09
CA GLY A 172 -3.16 14.29 6.37
C GLY A 172 -4.23 13.21 6.22
N THR A 173 -5.20 13.18 7.16
CA THR A 173 -6.30 12.20 7.17
C THR A 173 -7.66 12.87 7.02
N GLU A 174 -8.59 12.21 6.35
CA GLU A 174 -10.02 12.60 6.34
C GLU A 174 -10.78 12.02 7.53
N ASN A 175 -10.21 11.02 8.20
CA ASN A 175 -10.83 10.36 9.34
C ASN A 175 -9.84 10.29 10.52
N ARG A 176 -10.18 10.96 11.61
CA ARG A 176 -9.36 10.99 12.83
C ARG A 176 -9.38 9.68 13.63
N ASN A 177 -10.35 8.82 13.35
CA ASN A 177 -10.59 7.57 14.07
C ASN A 177 -9.89 6.37 13.44
N LEU A 178 -9.32 6.55 12.24
CA LEU A 178 -8.55 5.53 11.54
C LEU A 178 -7.18 6.07 11.13
N PRO A 179 -6.15 5.21 10.99
CA PRO A 179 -4.89 5.61 10.41
C PRO A 179 -5.07 6.15 8.99
N SER A 180 -4.29 7.15 8.61
CA SER A 180 -4.27 7.66 7.23
C SER A 180 -3.67 6.67 6.23
N PHE A 181 -2.84 5.74 6.73
CA PHE A 181 -2.17 4.70 5.96
C PHE A 181 -2.37 3.33 6.63
N VAL A 182 -2.99 2.39 5.92
CA VAL A 182 -3.25 1.02 6.37
C VAL A 182 -2.63 0.03 5.38
N VAL A 183 -1.97 -1.01 5.92
CA VAL A 183 -1.36 -2.09 5.14
C VAL A 183 -1.99 -3.42 5.53
N ILE A 184 -2.72 -4.04 4.61
CA ILE A 184 -3.33 -5.35 4.81
C ILE A 184 -2.36 -6.40 4.28
N ALA A 185 -1.67 -7.06 5.19
CA ALA A 185 -0.58 -7.97 4.85
C ALA A 185 -0.62 -9.23 5.73
N PRO A 186 -1.07 -10.37 5.21
CA PRO A 186 -0.99 -11.66 5.92
C PRO A 186 0.47 -12.02 6.22
N HIS A 187 1.34 -11.84 5.25
CA HIS A 187 2.79 -11.99 5.36
C HIS A 187 3.48 -10.72 4.89
N LEU A 188 4.72 -10.51 5.35
CA LEU A 188 5.54 -9.40 4.90
C LEU A 188 6.25 -9.76 3.59
N PRO A 189 6.44 -8.81 2.66
CA PRO A 189 7.24 -9.01 1.46
C PRO A 189 8.74 -9.02 1.77
N TYR A 190 9.58 -9.11 0.75
CA TYR A 190 11.05 -9.21 0.89
C TYR A 190 11.68 -8.09 1.71
N ALA A 191 11.20 -6.85 1.58
CA ALA A 191 11.73 -5.73 2.36
C ALA A 191 11.08 -5.57 3.76
N GLY A 192 10.22 -6.51 4.17
CA GLY A 192 9.63 -6.54 5.50
C GLY A 192 8.77 -5.31 5.78
N THR A 193 8.93 -4.74 6.97
CA THR A 193 8.17 -3.56 7.42
C THR A 193 8.65 -2.25 6.80
N GLN A 194 9.81 -2.23 6.14
CA GLN A 194 10.38 -1.01 5.56
C GLN A 194 9.51 -0.42 4.45
N ILE A 195 8.65 -1.22 3.80
CA ILE A 195 7.75 -0.75 2.74
C ILE A 195 6.62 0.17 3.23
N PHE A 196 6.34 0.18 4.52
CA PHE A 196 5.33 1.04 5.15
C PHE A 196 5.88 1.86 6.31
N ASP A 197 7.20 1.97 6.41
CA ASP A 197 7.87 2.77 7.42
C ASP A 197 7.77 4.26 7.10
N ASN A 198 7.71 5.06 8.17
CA ASN A 198 7.79 6.52 8.11
C ASN A 198 9.24 7.04 8.08
N ASP A 199 10.20 6.21 8.47
CA ASP A 199 11.63 6.54 8.61
C ASP A 199 11.85 7.91 9.28
N PHE A 200 12.38 8.91 8.58
CA PHE A 200 12.62 10.25 9.13
C PHE A 200 11.37 11.15 9.21
N LEU A 201 10.25 10.78 8.58
CA LEU A 201 8.99 11.49 8.79
C LEU A 201 8.45 11.22 10.20
N PRO A 202 7.63 12.11 10.77
CA PRO A 202 7.01 11.88 12.08
C PRO A 202 6.25 10.54 12.15
N ALA A 203 6.36 9.85 13.29
CA ALA A 203 5.89 8.47 13.47
C ALA A 203 4.39 8.26 13.20
N TYR A 204 3.56 9.28 13.28
CA TYR A 204 2.12 9.19 12.98
C TYR A 204 1.81 9.05 11.48
N HIS A 205 2.83 9.14 10.59
CA HIS A 205 2.69 8.84 9.16
C HIS A 205 3.04 7.39 8.82
N GLN A 206 3.47 6.59 9.79
CA GLN A 206 3.75 5.18 9.58
C GLN A 206 2.50 4.39 9.21
N GLY A 207 2.65 3.43 8.29
CA GLY A 207 1.58 2.51 7.94
C GLY A 207 1.20 1.58 9.10
N THR A 208 -0.08 1.42 9.34
CA THR A 208 -0.61 0.49 10.33
C THR A 208 -0.91 -0.85 9.68
N ARG A 209 -0.17 -1.89 10.08
CA ARG A 209 -0.40 -3.24 9.56
C ARG A 209 -1.65 -3.87 10.14
N VAL A 210 -2.48 -4.42 9.27
CA VAL A 210 -3.64 -5.26 9.53
C VAL A 210 -3.32 -6.68 9.06
N ILE A 211 -3.52 -7.66 9.92
CA ILE A 211 -3.31 -9.08 9.58
C ILE A 211 -4.67 -9.73 9.40
N PRO A 212 -5.00 -10.22 8.17
CA PRO A 212 -6.26 -10.92 7.93
C PRO A 212 -6.49 -12.05 8.95
N GLY A 213 -7.73 -12.20 9.42
CA GLY A 213 -8.09 -13.17 10.45
C GLY A 213 -9.21 -12.68 11.34
N LYS A 214 -9.49 -13.42 12.40
CA LYS A 214 -10.57 -13.10 13.36
C LYS A 214 -10.35 -11.82 14.16
N ASP A 215 -9.10 -11.48 14.43
CA ASP A 215 -8.70 -10.28 15.16
C ASP A 215 -7.66 -9.49 14.32
N PRO A 216 -8.13 -8.81 13.24
CA PRO A 216 -7.22 -8.21 12.24
C PRO A 216 -6.39 -7.04 12.79
N VAL A 217 -6.85 -6.40 13.87
CA VAL A 217 -6.12 -5.35 14.58
C VAL A 217 -5.91 -5.80 16.03
N PRO A 218 -4.70 -6.27 16.39
CA PRO A 218 -4.41 -6.72 17.75
C PRO A 218 -4.62 -5.60 18.78
N ASN A 219 -5.10 -5.96 19.96
CA ASN A 219 -5.28 -5.04 21.09
C ASN A 219 -6.25 -3.87 20.87
N VAL A 220 -7.09 -3.91 19.84
CA VAL A 220 -8.12 -2.90 19.61
C VAL A 220 -9.25 -3.00 20.65
N LYS A 221 -9.41 -4.14 21.27
CA LYS A 221 -10.45 -4.34 22.31
C LYS A 221 -10.09 -3.58 23.59
N ARG A 222 -11.09 -2.91 24.16
CA ARG A 222 -10.96 -2.22 25.46
C ARG A 222 -10.51 -3.21 26.54
N GLN A 223 -9.51 -2.81 27.32
CA GLN A 223 -9.02 -3.57 28.47
C GLN A 223 -9.52 -3.03 29.83
N ALA A 224 -10.04 -1.81 29.85
CA ALA A 224 -10.66 -1.23 31.05
C ALA A 224 -12.08 -1.80 31.25
N ASP A 225 -12.52 -1.95 32.50
CA ASP A 225 -13.81 -2.53 32.84
C ASP A 225 -14.99 -1.71 32.26
N THR A 226 -14.85 -0.38 32.24
CA THR A 226 -15.84 0.53 31.66
C THR A 226 -15.21 1.52 30.69
N ALA A 227 -16.04 2.08 29.78
CA ALA A 227 -15.58 3.13 28.86
C ALA A 227 -15.16 4.40 29.59
N ASP A 228 -15.84 4.72 30.69
CA ASP A 228 -15.55 5.92 31.47
C ASP A 228 -14.23 5.78 32.23
N LEU A 229 -13.94 4.61 32.78
CA LEU A 229 -12.64 4.33 33.40
C LEU A 229 -11.51 4.46 32.37
N GLN A 230 -11.69 3.96 31.14
CA GLN A 230 -10.70 4.12 30.09
C GLN A 230 -10.49 5.59 29.69
N LYS A 231 -11.57 6.38 29.59
CA LYS A 231 -11.46 7.81 29.33
C LYS A 231 -10.69 8.53 30.44
N LEU A 232 -10.92 8.18 31.68
CA LEU A 232 -10.16 8.72 32.81
C LEU A 232 -8.68 8.34 32.76
N GLU A 233 -8.35 7.07 32.51
CA GLU A 233 -6.96 6.60 32.36
C GLU A 233 -6.22 7.39 31.25
N LEU A 234 -6.87 7.57 30.11
CA LEU A 234 -6.30 8.27 28.96
C LEU A 234 -6.20 9.78 29.19
N GLY A 235 -7.24 10.40 29.76
CA GLY A 235 -7.23 11.81 30.14
C GLY A 235 -6.10 12.14 31.12
N PHE A 236 -5.90 11.28 32.13
CA PHE A 236 -4.79 11.42 33.05
C PHE A 236 -3.42 11.27 32.38
N ALA A 237 -3.26 10.29 31.49
CA ALA A 237 -2.03 10.10 30.73
C ALA A 237 -1.74 11.31 29.81
N ALA A 238 -2.77 11.86 29.16
CA ALA A 238 -2.66 13.06 28.32
C ALA A 238 -2.24 14.28 29.14
N ALA A 239 -2.86 14.51 30.31
CA ALA A 239 -2.50 15.63 31.21
C ALA A 239 -1.05 15.53 31.71
N LEU A 240 -0.58 14.33 32.08
CA LEU A 240 0.83 14.10 32.46
C LEU A 240 1.80 14.40 31.32
N ASN A 241 1.46 13.94 30.10
CA ASN A 241 2.29 14.18 28.93
C ASN A 241 2.34 15.68 28.58
N GLN A 242 1.21 16.39 28.69
CA GLN A 242 1.15 17.81 28.42
C GLN A 242 1.97 18.62 29.45
N LYS A 243 1.87 18.26 30.73
CA LYS A 243 2.71 18.84 31.78
C LYS A 243 4.20 18.61 31.53
N HIS A 244 4.55 17.42 31.05
CA HIS A 244 5.94 17.10 30.69
C HIS A 244 6.44 17.98 29.54
N LEU A 245 5.65 18.15 28.46
CA LEU A 245 5.99 19.02 27.33
C LEU A 245 6.15 20.50 27.77
N GLN A 246 5.30 20.98 28.68
CA GLN A 246 5.41 22.34 29.22
C GLN A 246 6.70 22.54 30.01
N GLN A 247 7.15 21.54 30.76
CA GLN A 247 8.35 21.60 31.59
C GLN A 247 9.67 21.43 30.82
N HIS A 248 9.65 20.60 29.76
CA HIS A 248 10.87 20.20 29.03
C HIS A 248 10.96 20.77 27.61
N GLY A 249 9.97 21.59 27.21
CA GLY A 249 9.89 22.14 25.87
C GLY A 249 9.27 21.21 24.86
N HIS A 250 9.25 21.65 23.60
CA HIS A 250 8.66 20.89 22.49
C HIS A 250 9.51 19.65 22.16
N ASP A 251 8.86 18.47 22.20
CA ASP A 251 9.45 17.18 21.85
C ASP A 251 8.56 16.52 20.77
N ASP A 252 9.03 16.59 19.53
CA ASP A 252 8.33 16.04 18.35
C ASP A 252 8.08 14.54 18.48
N GLN A 253 9.02 13.78 19.07
CA GLN A 253 8.87 12.34 19.26
C GLN A 253 7.79 12.00 20.28
N LEU A 254 7.74 12.75 21.38
CA LEU A 254 6.70 12.59 22.39
C LEU A 254 5.33 13.00 21.84
N ALA A 255 5.23 14.10 21.10
CA ALA A 255 4.01 14.55 20.46
C ALA A 255 3.50 13.50 19.44
N ALA A 256 4.40 12.95 18.61
CA ALA A 256 4.07 11.88 17.67
C ALA A 256 3.56 10.62 18.39
N ARG A 257 4.21 10.22 19.48
CA ARG A 257 3.78 9.07 20.30
C ARG A 257 2.41 9.28 20.91
N MET A 258 2.14 10.47 21.43
CA MET A 258 0.82 10.83 21.99
C MET A 258 -0.26 10.68 20.90
N ARG A 259 0.00 11.23 19.72
CA ARG A 259 -0.94 11.15 18.60
C ARG A 259 -1.21 9.71 18.14
N THR A 260 -0.18 8.88 18.08
CA THR A 260 -0.32 7.45 17.78
C THR A 260 -1.23 6.73 18.79
N PHE A 261 -1.08 7.03 20.09
CA PHE A 261 -1.97 6.47 21.12
C PHE A 261 -3.41 6.96 21.01
N GLU A 262 -3.63 8.23 20.67
CA GLU A 262 -4.97 8.77 20.43
C GLU A 262 -5.65 8.07 19.24
N THR A 263 -4.95 7.92 18.13
CA THR A 263 -5.46 7.18 16.96
C THR A 263 -5.78 5.74 17.32
N ALA A 264 -4.89 5.04 18.03
CA ALA A 264 -5.13 3.66 18.48
C ALA A 264 -6.36 3.55 19.40
N PHE A 265 -6.61 4.57 20.24
CA PHE A 265 -7.82 4.62 21.06
C PHE A 265 -9.08 4.83 20.21
N GLN A 266 -9.05 5.75 19.26
CA GLN A 266 -10.18 6.03 18.39
C GLN A 266 -10.52 4.82 17.50
N MET A 267 -9.50 4.06 17.08
CA MET A 267 -9.69 2.80 16.34
C MET A 267 -10.57 1.78 17.09
N GLN A 268 -10.63 1.81 18.41
CA GLN A 268 -11.49 0.91 19.19
C GLN A 268 -12.98 1.08 18.88
N PHE A 269 -13.39 2.26 18.40
CA PHE A 269 -14.78 2.56 18.07
C PHE A 269 -15.10 2.28 16.60
N GLU A 270 -14.19 2.50 15.68
CA GLU A 270 -14.47 2.45 14.25
C GLU A 270 -13.90 1.20 13.55
N ALA A 271 -12.74 0.71 13.99
CA ALA A 271 -12.13 -0.47 13.38
C ALA A 271 -13.02 -1.73 13.47
N PRO A 272 -13.71 -2.04 14.60
CA PRO A 272 -14.59 -3.21 14.64
C PRO A 272 -15.66 -3.19 13.55
N GLU A 273 -16.26 -2.02 13.29
CA GLU A 273 -17.24 -1.89 12.22
C GLU A 273 -16.61 -1.93 10.82
N ALA A 274 -15.44 -1.31 10.64
CA ALA A 274 -14.75 -1.30 9.36
C ALA A 274 -14.36 -2.70 8.89
N PHE A 275 -13.96 -3.59 9.82
CA PHE A 275 -13.53 -4.95 9.53
C PHE A 275 -14.67 -6.00 9.60
N ASP A 276 -15.84 -5.65 10.12
CA ASP A 276 -16.99 -6.56 10.16
C ASP A 276 -17.75 -6.55 8.82
N ILE A 277 -17.62 -7.64 8.07
CA ILE A 277 -18.34 -7.85 6.80
C ILE A 277 -19.66 -8.60 6.95
N SER A 278 -20.12 -8.88 8.17
CA SER A 278 -21.33 -9.66 8.42
C SER A 278 -22.61 -9.03 7.86
N ARG A 279 -22.59 -7.71 7.65
CA ARG A 279 -23.69 -6.93 7.08
C ARG A 279 -23.61 -6.75 5.56
N GLU A 280 -22.55 -7.23 4.92
CA GLU A 280 -22.46 -7.18 3.46
C GLU A 280 -23.44 -8.15 2.82
N THR A 281 -23.98 -7.75 1.67
CA THR A 281 -24.95 -8.59 0.96
C THR A 281 -24.26 -9.82 0.36
N GLU A 282 -25.02 -10.89 0.14
CA GLU A 282 -24.49 -12.05 -0.57
C GLU A 282 -24.01 -11.71 -1.99
N ALA A 283 -24.64 -10.73 -2.64
CA ALA A 283 -24.21 -10.24 -3.95
C ALA A 283 -22.82 -9.60 -3.87
N THR A 284 -22.57 -8.76 -2.84
CA THR A 284 -21.25 -8.20 -2.57
C THR A 284 -20.24 -9.30 -2.29
N LEU A 285 -20.54 -10.25 -1.40
CA LEU A 285 -19.61 -11.34 -1.09
C LEU A 285 -19.26 -12.17 -2.33
N ARG A 286 -20.26 -12.50 -3.18
CA ARG A 286 -20.01 -13.22 -4.45
C ARG A 286 -19.16 -12.40 -5.43
N LEU A 287 -19.34 -11.08 -5.49
CA LEU A 287 -18.58 -10.19 -6.35
C LEU A 287 -17.07 -10.29 -6.06
N TYR A 288 -16.71 -10.33 -4.78
CA TYR A 288 -15.33 -10.45 -4.31
C TYR A 288 -14.85 -11.91 -4.18
N GLY A 289 -15.69 -12.90 -4.51
CA GLY A 289 -15.34 -14.31 -4.34
C GLY A 289 -15.22 -14.76 -2.88
N ILE A 290 -15.86 -14.06 -1.95
CA ILE A 290 -15.79 -14.32 -0.50
C ILE A 290 -16.81 -15.36 -0.10
N LYS A 291 -16.38 -16.40 0.62
CA LYS A 291 -17.27 -17.37 1.28
C LYS A 291 -17.75 -16.81 2.62
N LYS A 292 -18.96 -17.17 3.03
CA LYS A 292 -19.52 -16.73 4.31
C LYS A 292 -18.59 -17.14 5.47
N GLY A 293 -18.24 -16.16 6.31
CA GLY A 293 -17.35 -16.35 7.46
C GLY A 293 -15.85 -16.33 7.13
N ASP A 294 -15.47 -16.13 5.88
CA ASP A 294 -14.08 -15.95 5.48
C ASP A 294 -13.55 -14.57 5.93
N THR A 295 -12.40 -14.58 6.58
CA THR A 295 -11.71 -13.37 7.08
C THR A 295 -10.25 -13.30 6.64
N GLU A 296 -9.79 -14.21 5.76
CA GLU A 296 -8.37 -14.36 5.42
C GLU A 296 -8.09 -14.26 3.92
N SER A 297 -9.10 -14.50 3.07
CA SER A 297 -8.91 -14.50 1.62
C SER A 297 -8.51 -13.13 1.08
N PHE A 298 -7.93 -13.12 -0.12
CA PHE A 298 -7.64 -11.88 -0.82
C PHE A 298 -8.93 -11.11 -1.17
N GLY A 299 -10.05 -11.82 -1.34
CA GLY A 299 -11.39 -11.23 -1.48
C GLY A 299 -11.79 -10.40 -0.27
N TRP A 300 -11.59 -10.95 0.93
CA TRP A 300 -11.80 -10.20 2.17
C TRP A 300 -10.91 -8.96 2.23
N GLN A 301 -9.63 -9.08 1.89
CA GLN A 301 -8.70 -7.95 1.88
C GLN A 301 -9.18 -6.84 0.93
N CYS A 302 -9.59 -7.17 -0.29
CA CYS A 302 -10.14 -6.23 -1.26
C CYS A 302 -11.42 -5.54 -0.75
N LEU A 303 -12.33 -6.30 -0.13
CA LEU A 303 -13.55 -5.75 0.45
C LEU A 303 -13.25 -4.81 1.62
N ILE A 304 -12.32 -5.16 2.50
CA ILE A 304 -11.87 -4.28 3.59
C ILE A 304 -11.23 -3.02 3.04
N ALA A 305 -10.40 -3.11 1.98
CA ALA A 305 -9.82 -1.93 1.36
C ALA A 305 -10.89 -0.95 0.86
N ARG A 306 -11.96 -1.42 0.21
CA ARG A 306 -13.10 -0.60 -0.19
C ARG A 306 -13.76 0.06 1.04
N ARG A 307 -14.00 -0.71 2.12
CA ARG A 307 -14.64 -0.21 3.35
C ARG A 307 -13.79 0.84 4.09
N LEU A 308 -12.48 0.67 4.08
CA LEU A 308 -11.53 1.66 4.63
C LEU A 308 -11.50 2.92 3.75
N ALA A 309 -11.52 2.76 2.42
CA ALA A 309 -11.60 3.87 1.48
C ALA A 309 -12.89 4.70 1.66
N GLU A 310 -14.04 4.06 1.87
CA GLU A 310 -15.32 4.71 2.21
C GLU A 310 -15.23 5.54 3.50
N ARG A 311 -14.38 5.14 4.44
CA ARG A 311 -14.18 5.79 5.73
C ARG A 311 -13.06 6.84 5.73
N GLY A 312 -12.53 7.19 4.55
CA GLY A 312 -11.55 8.26 4.40
C GLY A 312 -10.09 7.89 4.70
N VAL A 313 -9.75 6.60 4.68
CA VAL A 313 -8.34 6.19 4.71
C VAL A 313 -7.68 6.60 3.39
N ARG A 314 -6.55 7.34 3.46
CA ARG A 314 -5.89 7.93 2.30
C ARG A 314 -5.09 6.94 1.45
N PHE A 315 -4.38 6.04 2.11
CA PHE A 315 -3.57 5.04 1.44
C PHE A 315 -3.83 3.66 2.05
N ILE A 316 -4.24 2.71 1.23
CA ILE A 316 -4.55 1.36 1.64
C ILE A 316 -3.74 0.42 0.75
N GLU A 317 -2.84 -0.33 1.36
CA GLU A 317 -1.99 -1.27 0.64
C GLU A 317 -2.41 -2.71 0.95
N LEU A 318 -2.51 -3.53 -0.09
CA LEU A 318 -2.75 -4.96 0.01
C LEU A 318 -1.52 -5.70 -0.51
N ILE A 319 -0.93 -6.53 0.34
CA ILE A 319 0.25 -7.33 -0.02
C ILE A 319 -0.19 -8.74 -0.38
N ASP A 320 -0.06 -9.09 -1.65
CA ASP A 320 -0.22 -10.45 -2.12
C ASP A 320 1.08 -11.23 -1.94
N SER A 321 1.26 -11.77 -0.75
CA SER A 321 2.38 -12.64 -0.40
C SER A 321 1.94 -13.82 0.44
N SER A 322 2.71 -14.89 0.43
CA SER A 322 2.57 -16.01 1.35
C SER A 322 3.94 -16.42 1.92
N SER A 323 3.94 -17.26 2.93
CA SER A 323 5.17 -17.72 3.57
C SER A 323 6.05 -18.60 2.68
N SER A 324 5.48 -19.20 1.61
CA SER A 324 6.16 -20.20 0.77
C SER A 324 5.79 -20.14 -0.70
N ASN A 325 4.83 -19.33 -1.10
CA ASN A 325 4.36 -19.24 -2.47
C ASN A 325 4.06 -17.79 -2.83
N ASN A 326 4.85 -17.23 -3.72
CA ASN A 326 4.73 -15.89 -4.28
C ASN A 326 5.04 -15.95 -5.78
N TRP A 327 5.10 -14.79 -6.45
CA TRP A 327 5.28 -14.71 -7.91
C TRP A 327 6.72 -14.99 -8.38
N ASP A 328 7.64 -15.38 -7.48
CA ASP A 328 9.05 -15.66 -7.79
C ASP A 328 9.25 -17.06 -8.41
N SER A 329 8.88 -17.20 -9.68
CA SER A 329 8.79 -18.50 -10.39
C SER A 329 10.03 -18.79 -11.23
N HIS A 330 11.13 -19.21 -10.59
CA HIS A 330 12.36 -19.66 -11.25
C HIS A 330 12.26 -21.08 -11.82
N SER A 331 11.52 -21.95 -11.17
CA SER A 331 11.49 -23.38 -11.56
C SER A 331 10.42 -23.70 -12.57
N ASP A 332 9.21 -23.18 -12.41
CA ASP A 332 8.07 -23.41 -13.32
C ASP A 332 7.09 -22.23 -13.26
N MET A 333 6.81 -21.63 -14.40
CA MET A 333 5.82 -20.57 -14.55
C MET A 333 4.39 -21.01 -14.18
N ALA A 334 4.09 -22.32 -14.15
CA ALA A 334 2.80 -22.84 -13.68
C ALA A 334 2.41 -22.36 -12.28
N GLN A 335 3.39 -21.97 -11.46
CA GLN A 335 3.15 -21.39 -10.13
C GLN A 335 2.34 -20.07 -10.18
N HIS A 336 2.31 -19.38 -11.32
CA HIS A 336 1.48 -18.18 -11.50
C HIS A 336 -0.02 -18.48 -11.49
N GLU A 337 -0.44 -19.68 -11.88
CA GLU A 337 -1.86 -20.01 -12.03
C GLU A 337 -2.65 -19.94 -10.70
N PRO A 338 -2.26 -20.65 -9.62
CA PRO A 338 -2.97 -20.55 -8.34
C PRO A 338 -2.90 -19.15 -7.71
N LEU A 339 -1.83 -18.40 -7.98
CA LEU A 339 -1.69 -17.02 -7.52
C LEU A 339 -2.66 -16.09 -8.27
N ALA A 340 -2.76 -16.22 -9.58
CA ALA A 340 -3.70 -15.47 -10.39
C ALA A 340 -5.16 -15.77 -10.00
N GLN A 341 -5.52 -17.06 -9.86
CA GLN A 341 -6.85 -17.48 -9.43
C GLN A 341 -7.26 -16.87 -8.07
N LYS A 342 -6.29 -16.70 -7.16
CA LYS A 342 -6.53 -16.10 -5.84
C LYS A 342 -6.91 -14.62 -5.92
N ILE A 343 -6.32 -13.84 -6.86
CA ILE A 343 -6.46 -12.39 -6.90
C ILE A 343 -7.38 -11.86 -8.01
N ASP A 344 -7.61 -12.60 -9.07
CA ASP A 344 -8.30 -12.14 -10.29
C ASP A 344 -9.74 -11.66 -10.01
N GLN A 345 -10.60 -12.54 -9.50
CA GLN A 345 -11.99 -12.18 -9.18
C GLN A 345 -12.07 -11.09 -8.10
N PRO A 346 -11.33 -11.15 -6.98
CA PRO A 346 -11.33 -10.11 -5.97
C PRO A 346 -10.98 -8.72 -6.50
N ILE A 347 -9.95 -8.61 -7.33
CA ILE A 347 -9.53 -7.32 -7.91
C ILE A 347 -10.59 -6.80 -8.89
N ALA A 348 -11.12 -7.66 -9.76
CA ALA A 348 -12.20 -7.29 -10.66
C ALA A 348 -13.45 -6.84 -9.89
N GLY A 349 -13.77 -7.52 -8.78
CA GLY A 349 -14.85 -7.17 -7.86
C GLY A 349 -14.63 -5.81 -7.20
N LEU A 350 -13.41 -5.51 -6.76
CA LEU A 350 -13.05 -4.22 -6.19
C LEU A 350 -13.26 -3.09 -7.19
N LEU A 351 -12.76 -3.22 -8.42
CA LEU A 351 -12.93 -2.21 -9.47
C LEU A 351 -14.42 -1.98 -9.78
N GLN A 352 -15.19 -3.05 -9.89
CA GLN A 352 -16.62 -2.98 -10.17
C GLN A 352 -17.39 -2.33 -9.03
N ASP A 353 -17.12 -2.67 -7.77
CA ASP A 353 -17.79 -2.11 -6.59
C ASP A 353 -17.48 -0.62 -6.43
N LEU A 354 -16.21 -0.23 -6.56
CA LEU A 354 -15.81 1.18 -6.55
C LEU A 354 -16.50 1.97 -7.66
N LYS A 355 -16.61 1.42 -8.87
CA LYS A 355 -17.30 2.05 -9.99
C LYS A 355 -18.79 2.22 -9.73
N HIS A 356 -19.49 1.18 -9.24
CA HIS A 356 -20.90 1.23 -8.93
C HIS A 356 -21.24 2.24 -7.83
N ARG A 357 -20.30 2.46 -6.90
CA ARG A 357 -20.44 3.45 -5.80
C ARG A 357 -20.04 4.87 -6.21
N GLY A 358 -19.56 5.08 -7.45
CA GLY A 358 -19.02 6.37 -7.88
C GLY A 358 -17.69 6.73 -7.22
N MET A 359 -17.03 5.79 -6.56
CA MET A 359 -15.78 6.01 -5.84
C MET A 359 -14.54 5.85 -6.74
N LEU A 360 -14.66 5.14 -7.87
CA LEU A 360 -13.52 4.92 -8.75
C LEU A 360 -12.98 6.23 -9.36
N GLU A 361 -13.84 7.23 -9.52
CA GLU A 361 -13.45 8.52 -10.08
C GLU A 361 -12.44 9.27 -9.20
N ASP A 362 -12.54 9.14 -7.87
CA ASP A 362 -11.68 9.81 -6.89
C ASP A 362 -10.75 8.85 -6.10
N THR A 363 -10.66 7.59 -6.54
CA THR A 363 -9.78 6.56 -5.98
C THR A 363 -8.83 6.04 -7.06
N ILE A 364 -7.53 6.12 -6.82
CA ILE A 364 -6.53 5.47 -7.66
C ILE A 364 -6.40 4.02 -7.19
N VAL A 365 -6.69 3.06 -8.05
CA VAL A 365 -6.36 1.65 -7.80
C VAL A 365 -5.12 1.31 -8.60
N VAL A 366 -4.06 0.90 -7.91
CA VAL A 366 -2.78 0.51 -8.49
C VAL A 366 -2.61 -0.99 -8.34
N TRP A 367 -2.16 -1.68 -9.39
CA TRP A 367 -1.60 -3.01 -9.31
C TRP A 367 -0.18 -3.00 -9.85
N THR A 368 0.76 -3.53 -9.09
CA THR A 368 2.17 -3.55 -9.46
C THR A 368 2.92 -4.71 -8.78
N THR A 369 4.16 -4.87 -9.19
CA THR A 369 5.16 -5.80 -8.66
C THR A 369 6.51 -5.08 -8.63
N GLU A 370 7.54 -5.65 -8.02
CA GLU A 370 8.84 -5.00 -7.88
C GLU A 370 9.67 -4.95 -9.18
N PHE A 371 9.50 -5.96 -10.07
CA PHE A 371 10.11 -6.05 -11.40
C PHE A 371 9.41 -7.13 -12.23
N GLY A 372 9.83 -7.32 -13.48
CA GLY A 372 9.29 -8.35 -14.36
C GLY A 372 10.13 -9.63 -14.41
N ARG A 373 9.90 -10.43 -15.46
CA ARG A 373 10.60 -11.67 -15.70
C ARG A 373 11.29 -11.68 -17.06
N THR A 374 12.44 -12.37 -17.15
CA THR A 374 13.19 -12.47 -18.40
C THR A 374 12.45 -13.27 -19.48
N PRO A 375 12.62 -12.93 -20.78
CA PRO A 375 12.12 -13.79 -21.85
C PRO A 375 12.87 -15.12 -21.95
N GLY A 376 14.09 -15.18 -21.42
CA GLY A 376 14.90 -16.38 -21.34
C GLY A 376 14.51 -17.26 -20.17
N GLN A 377 14.67 -18.56 -20.36
CA GLN A 377 14.41 -19.60 -19.36
C GLN A 377 15.38 -19.50 -18.20
N ASP A 378 14.88 -19.64 -16.96
CA ASP A 378 15.66 -19.85 -15.75
C ASP A 378 15.11 -21.10 -15.03
N GLY A 379 16.02 -22.02 -14.63
CA GLY A 379 15.57 -23.34 -14.22
C GLY A 379 14.91 -24.14 -15.35
N PRO A 380 14.12 -25.18 -15.03
CA PRO A 380 13.52 -26.07 -16.06
C PRO A 380 12.43 -25.41 -16.92
N LYS A 381 11.58 -24.56 -16.34
CA LYS A 381 10.42 -23.93 -17.00
C LYS A 381 10.06 -22.55 -16.39
N GLY A 382 10.95 -21.94 -15.67
CA GLY A 382 10.77 -20.65 -15.02
C GLY A 382 11.48 -19.52 -15.77
N ARG A 383 11.46 -18.32 -15.17
CA ARG A 383 12.08 -17.11 -15.69
C ARG A 383 12.88 -16.40 -14.62
N GLY A 384 13.99 -15.78 -15.01
CA GLY A 384 14.81 -14.95 -14.12
C GLY A 384 14.21 -13.56 -13.87
N HIS A 385 14.85 -12.80 -13.00
CA HIS A 385 14.46 -11.43 -12.65
C HIS A 385 14.75 -10.46 -13.80
N HIS A 386 13.85 -9.51 -14.06
CA HIS A 386 13.96 -8.58 -15.16
C HIS A 386 13.56 -7.15 -14.79
N PRO A 387 14.52 -6.30 -14.39
CA PRO A 387 14.22 -4.90 -14.01
C PRO A 387 13.99 -4.00 -15.21
N ALA A 388 14.50 -4.37 -16.40
CA ALA A 388 14.52 -3.52 -17.60
C ALA A 388 13.11 -3.20 -18.12
N CYS A 389 12.16 -4.14 -17.97
CA CYS A 389 10.75 -3.89 -18.28
C CYS A 389 9.81 -4.81 -17.51
N PHE A 390 8.66 -4.27 -17.12
CA PHE A 390 7.56 -5.02 -16.51
C PHE A 390 6.23 -4.29 -16.74
N SER A 391 5.12 -4.95 -16.39
CA SER A 391 3.79 -4.37 -16.50
C SER A 391 3.24 -4.00 -15.13
N SER A 392 2.62 -2.82 -15.07
CA SER A 392 1.73 -2.39 -13.98
C SER A 392 0.46 -1.79 -14.59
N TRP A 393 -0.57 -1.61 -13.80
CA TRP A 393 -1.73 -0.89 -14.26
C TRP A 393 -2.32 -0.01 -13.15
N VAL A 394 -3.07 1.01 -13.60
CA VAL A 394 -3.81 1.91 -12.73
C VAL A 394 -5.24 2.04 -13.21
N ALA A 395 -6.18 2.28 -12.30
CA ALA A 395 -7.57 2.55 -12.63
C ALA A 395 -8.13 3.68 -11.78
N GLY A 396 -9.05 4.46 -12.33
CA GLY A 396 -9.70 5.56 -11.61
C GLY A 396 -8.81 6.77 -11.37
N GLY A 397 -9.21 7.64 -10.43
CA GLY A 397 -8.43 8.77 -9.95
C GLY A 397 -7.88 9.72 -11.03
N GLY A 398 -8.61 9.90 -12.14
CA GLY A 398 -8.19 10.76 -13.26
C GLY A 398 -7.24 10.11 -14.26
N PHE A 399 -6.93 8.81 -14.13
CA PHE A 399 -6.23 8.06 -15.17
C PHE A 399 -7.16 7.69 -16.34
N LYS A 400 -6.61 7.57 -17.56
CA LYS A 400 -7.32 7.12 -18.74
C LYS A 400 -7.62 5.62 -18.62
N GLY A 401 -8.89 5.23 -18.69
CA GLY A 401 -9.27 3.81 -18.81
C GLY A 401 -9.27 3.33 -20.27
N GLY A 402 -9.14 2.01 -20.48
CA GLY A 402 -9.22 1.40 -21.79
C GLY A 402 -8.00 1.63 -22.70
N ILE A 403 -6.86 2.00 -22.14
CA ILE A 403 -5.63 2.24 -22.90
C ILE A 403 -4.48 1.34 -22.47
N VAL A 404 -3.57 1.12 -23.42
CA VAL A 404 -2.23 0.56 -23.18
C VAL A 404 -1.21 1.66 -23.40
N TYR A 405 -0.38 1.93 -22.42
CA TYR A 405 0.68 2.93 -22.49
C TYR A 405 2.05 2.26 -22.50
N GLY A 406 2.88 2.74 -23.39
CA GLY A 406 4.23 2.21 -23.60
C GLY A 406 4.25 0.83 -24.24
N LYS A 407 5.42 0.38 -24.63
CA LYS A 407 5.62 -0.86 -25.35
C LYS A 407 6.99 -1.44 -25.05
N THR A 408 7.06 -2.72 -24.84
CA THR A 408 8.31 -3.47 -24.83
C THR A 408 8.65 -3.96 -26.25
N ASP A 409 9.88 -4.39 -26.45
CA ASP A 409 10.29 -5.00 -27.71
C ASP A 409 9.53 -6.33 -27.99
N GLU A 410 9.84 -6.95 -29.10
CA GLU A 410 9.09 -8.09 -29.62
C GLU A 410 9.18 -9.35 -28.75
N ILE A 411 10.11 -9.41 -27.80
CA ILE A 411 10.29 -10.52 -26.86
C ILE A 411 10.25 -10.08 -25.39
N SER A 412 9.97 -8.78 -25.11
CA SER A 412 9.97 -8.19 -23.78
C SER A 412 11.33 -8.25 -23.09
N ALA A 413 12.41 -7.98 -23.83
CA ALA A 413 13.75 -7.85 -23.28
C ALA A 413 14.08 -6.42 -22.85
N THR A 414 13.48 -5.41 -23.51
CA THR A 414 13.68 -3.99 -23.20
C THR A 414 12.40 -3.18 -23.44
N VAL A 415 12.33 -1.99 -22.87
CA VAL A 415 11.31 -1.01 -23.25
C VAL A 415 11.64 -0.42 -24.61
N ALA A 416 10.71 -0.47 -25.55
CA ALA A 416 10.83 0.09 -26.90
C ALA A 416 10.24 1.51 -27.01
N GLU A 417 9.12 1.80 -26.31
CA GLU A 417 8.41 3.07 -26.43
C GLU A 417 7.88 3.53 -25.05
N ASN A 418 7.97 4.84 -24.80
CA ASN A 418 7.37 5.50 -23.64
C ASN A 418 7.71 4.84 -22.30
N LYS A 419 9.00 4.75 -22.01
CA LYS A 419 9.51 4.19 -20.74
C LYS A 419 8.92 4.93 -19.54
N VAL A 420 8.48 4.19 -18.53
CA VAL A 420 8.01 4.70 -17.24
C VAL A 420 8.88 4.12 -16.15
N HIS A 421 9.73 4.93 -15.57
CA HIS A 421 10.53 4.52 -14.42
C HIS A 421 9.68 4.54 -13.15
N VAL A 422 10.07 3.79 -12.12
CA VAL A 422 9.39 3.79 -10.81
C VAL A 422 9.23 5.20 -10.25
N HIS A 423 10.21 6.07 -10.42
CA HIS A 423 10.12 7.47 -9.99
C HIS A 423 9.06 8.27 -10.75
N ASP A 424 8.90 8.04 -12.06
CA ASP A 424 7.87 8.68 -12.89
C ASP A 424 6.48 8.22 -12.48
N PHE A 425 6.37 6.94 -12.16
CA PHE A 425 5.14 6.35 -11.65
C PHE A 425 4.71 6.99 -10.32
N HIS A 426 5.65 7.15 -9.38
CA HIS A 426 5.42 7.86 -8.12
C HIS A 426 5.04 9.33 -8.35
N ALA A 427 5.77 10.05 -9.20
CA ALA A 427 5.46 11.45 -9.54
C ALA A 427 4.04 11.59 -10.10
N THR A 428 3.63 10.66 -10.97
CA THR A 428 2.31 10.67 -11.61
C THR A 428 1.18 10.40 -10.62
N ILE A 429 1.37 9.46 -9.67
CA ILE A 429 0.39 9.18 -8.61
C ILE A 429 0.25 10.37 -7.67
N LEU A 430 1.37 10.98 -7.23
CA LEU A 430 1.35 12.17 -6.38
C LEU A 430 0.65 13.34 -7.10
N HIS A 431 0.90 13.51 -8.41
CA HIS A 431 0.24 14.53 -9.22
C HIS A 431 -1.28 14.38 -9.20
N GLN A 432 -1.82 13.18 -9.38
CA GLN A 432 -3.26 12.94 -9.34
C GLN A 432 -3.88 13.23 -7.96
N LEU A 433 -3.10 13.13 -6.89
CA LEU A 433 -3.48 13.52 -5.54
C LEU A 433 -3.34 15.03 -5.27
N GLY A 434 -2.98 15.83 -6.29
CA GLY A 434 -2.74 17.27 -6.15
C GLY A 434 -1.43 17.62 -5.47
N LEU A 435 -0.50 16.67 -5.38
CA LEU A 435 0.80 16.85 -4.76
C LEU A 435 1.89 17.03 -5.83
N ASP A 436 2.55 18.18 -5.79
CA ASP A 436 3.75 18.44 -6.57
C ASP A 436 4.91 17.65 -5.92
N HIS A 437 5.41 16.63 -6.59
CA HIS A 437 6.43 15.74 -6.06
C HIS A 437 7.78 16.42 -5.82
N GLU A 438 8.03 17.57 -6.44
CA GLU A 438 9.24 18.37 -6.22
C GLU A 438 9.12 19.30 -5.02
N LYS A 439 7.90 19.78 -4.69
CA LYS A 439 7.61 20.64 -3.54
C LYS A 439 7.27 19.85 -2.28
N LEU A 440 6.86 18.60 -2.42
CA LEU A 440 6.60 17.73 -1.27
C LEU A 440 7.92 17.25 -0.68
N THR A 441 8.53 18.09 0.15
CA THR A 441 9.85 17.85 0.75
C THR A 441 9.76 17.79 2.28
N TYR A 442 10.75 17.11 2.86
CA TYR A 442 10.98 17.10 4.31
C TYR A 442 12.47 17.32 4.60
N ARG A 443 12.76 18.30 5.46
CA ARG A 443 14.13 18.63 5.88
C ARG A 443 14.62 17.62 6.90
N HIS A 444 15.65 16.84 6.56
CA HIS A 444 16.28 15.87 7.44
C HIS A 444 17.80 15.90 7.26
N ALA A 445 18.55 15.86 8.38
CA ALA A 445 20.01 15.84 8.37
C ALA A 445 20.67 16.86 7.39
N GLY A 446 20.11 18.08 7.30
CA GLY A 446 20.66 19.14 6.47
C GLY A 446 20.27 19.10 4.98
N ARG A 447 19.51 18.10 4.53
CA ARG A 447 19.03 17.96 3.15
C ARG A 447 17.48 17.96 3.11
N ASP A 448 16.91 18.49 2.02
CA ASP A 448 15.50 18.33 1.69
C ASP A 448 15.31 17.04 0.91
N PHE A 449 14.56 16.11 1.46
CA PHE A 449 14.22 14.83 0.85
C PHE A 449 12.83 14.87 0.22
N ARG A 450 12.63 14.14 -0.84
CA ARG A 450 11.35 13.88 -1.50
C ARG A 450 11.27 12.40 -1.94
N LEU A 451 10.06 11.88 -2.15
CA LEU A 451 9.85 10.49 -2.57
C LEU A 451 10.62 10.11 -3.84
N THR A 452 10.65 11.01 -4.83
CA THR A 452 11.28 10.79 -6.14
C THR A 452 12.77 11.11 -6.17
N ASP A 453 13.37 11.47 -5.05
CA ASP A 453 14.74 11.97 -4.92
C ASP A 453 15.04 13.09 -5.92
N VAL A 454 15.99 12.94 -6.84
CA VAL A 454 16.32 13.91 -7.90
C VAL A 454 15.64 13.59 -9.23
N TYR A 455 14.87 12.52 -9.30
CA TYR A 455 14.23 11.97 -10.49
C TYR A 455 12.73 12.22 -10.52
N GLY A 456 12.05 11.60 -11.48
CA GLY A 456 10.61 11.54 -11.62
C GLY A 456 10.06 12.64 -12.51
N GLU A 457 9.31 12.22 -13.52
CA GLU A 457 8.55 13.07 -14.40
C GLU A 457 7.09 12.62 -14.39
N VAL A 458 6.16 13.58 -14.42
CA VAL A 458 4.73 13.27 -14.50
C VAL A 458 4.41 12.76 -15.90
N VAL A 459 3.92 11.54 -16.01
CA VAL A 459 3.59 10.90 -17.28
C VAL A 459 2.19 11.32 -17.73
N HIS A 460 2.07 12.50 -18.33
CA HIS A 460 0.79 13.08 -18.78
C HIS A 460 0.04 12.18 -19.79
N GLY A 461 0.73 11.32 -20.52
CA GLY A 461 0.12 10.35 -21.43
C GLY A 461 -0.86 9.38 -20.78
N LEU A 462 -0.72 9.13 -19.47
CA LEU A 462 -1.60 8.29 -18.65
C LEU A 462 -2.87 9.02 -18.18
N LEU A 463 -2.89 10.35 -18.21
CA LEU A 463 -3.89 11.21 -17.53
C LEU A 463 -4.99 11.69 -18.48
N LYS A 464 -6.22 11.85 -17.92
CA LYS A 464 -7.38 12.41 -18.63
C LYS A 464 -7.23 13.90 -18.90
#